data_72fbf078c572f0e4a26b170e07e3b4bb
#
_entry.id   72fbf078c572f0e4a26b170e07e3b4bb
#
_cell.length_a   1.000
_cell.length_b   1.000
_cell.length_c   1.000
_cell.angle_alpha   90.00
_cell.angle_beta   90.00
_cell.angle_gamma   90.00
#
_symmetry.space_group_name_H-M   'P 1'
#
loop_
_entity.id
_entity.type
_entity.pdbx_description
1 polymer ?
#
loop_
_entity_poly.entity_id
_entity_poly.type
_entity_poly.pdbx_seq_one_letter_code
_entity_poly.pdbx_strand_id
1 'polypeptide(L)'
;MEQNEVKKLLHHRDPYLMVDRVIEISPEYIHSQKDMSSHVITGGHFPGAPIVPGAMLQEMCTQAAGVMISKFHAPVEDYDSEKTKGYALGVLSEIKNAKFVGMTRPDQVIDIKVKLENKQRSRFDFTAVVFQDGESRAAISFQLVNIPSDLL
;
A
#
# COMPACT_ATOMS: atom_id res chain seq x y z
N MET A 1 -10.90 -6.37 7.35
CA MET A 1 -9.93 -7.43 6.98
C MET A 1 -8.69 -7.22 7.83
N GLU A 2 -8.30 -8.24 8.56
CA GLU A 2 -7.15 -8.19 9.46
C GLU A 2 -5.86 -8.64 8.77
N GLN A 3 -4.71 -8.41 9.40
CA GLN A 3 -3.38 -8.61 8.81
C GLN A 3 -3.16 -10.03 8.23
N ASN A 4 -3.70 -11.07 8.87
CA ASN A 4 -3.56 -12.44 8.35
C ASN A 4 -4.29 -12.65 7.01
N GLU A 5 -5.37 -11.94 6.77
CA GLU A 5 -6.07 -11.97 5.48
C GLU A 5 -5.34 -11.12 4.44
N VAL A 6 -4.75 -9.99 4.86
CA VAL A 6 -3.88 -9.16 4.02
C VAL A 6 -2.68 -9.96 3.52
N LYS A 7 -2.03 -10.75 4.39
CA LYS A 7 -0.89 -11.62 4.04
C LYS A 7 -1.22 -12.67 2.99
N LYS A 8 -2.49 -13.08 2.86
CA LYS A 8 -2.93 -13.98 1.77
C LYS A 8 -3.01 -13.27 0.42
N LEU A 9 -3.14 -11.95 0.41
CA LEU A 9 -3.25 -11.14 -0.80
C LEU A 9 -1.92 -10.48 -1.21
N LEU A 10 -0.99 -10.28 -0.26
CA LEU A 10 0.30 -9.67 -0.50
C LEU A 10 1.45 -10.65 -0.21
N HIS A 11 2.49 -10.59 -1.04
CA HIS A 11 3.74 -11.32 -0.79
C HIS A 11 4.62 -10.70 0.30
N HIS A 12 4.34 -9.43 0.65
CA HIS A 12 5.10 -8.69 1.67
C HIS A 12 4.96 -9.32 3.05
N ARG A 13 6.05 -9.31 3.81
CA ARG A 13 6.10 -9.78 5.22
C ARG A 13 6.82 -8.75 6.06
N ASP A 14 6.66 -8.83 7.37
CA ASP A 14 7.37 -7.95 8.29
C ASP A 14 8.90 -8.08 8.11
N PRO A 15 9.65 -6.96 8.21
CA PRO A 15 9.21 -5.61 8.57
C PRO A 15 8.70 -4.77 7.40
N TYR A 16 8.59 -5.30 6.19
CA TYR A 16 8.22 -4.53 4.99
C TYR A 16 6.70 -4.52 4.69
N LEU A 17 5.89 -5.21 5.49
CA LEU A 17 4.42 -5.17 5.35
C LEU A 17 3.86 -3.86 5.90
N MET A 18 3.22 -3.06 5.02
CA MET A 18 2.72 -1.72 5.32
C MET A 18 1.20 -1.60 5.40
N VAL A 19 0.50 -2.72 5.50
CA VAL A 19 -0.96 -2.78 5.71
C VAL A 19 -1.23 -3.68 6.91
N ASP A 20 -1.71 -3.11 8.02
CA ASP A 20 -2.06 -3.89 9.20
C ASP A 20 -3.51 -4.37 9.14
N ARG A 21 -4.41 -3.50 8.65
CA ARG A 21 -5.82 -3.87 8.43
C ARG A 21 -6.45 -3.05 7.32
N VAL A 22 -7.52 -3.62 6.75
CA VAL A 22 -8.37 -2.94 5.77
C VAL A 22 -9.73 -2.68 6.38
N ILE A 23 -10.11 -1.41 6.41
CA ILE A 23 -11.37 -0.90 6.96
C ILE A 23 -12.51 -1.09 5.94
N GLU A 24 -12.24 -0.69 4.70
CA GLU A 24 -13.19 -0.76 3.60
C GLU A 24 -12.45 -1.13 2.32
N ILE A 25 -13.09 -1.94 1.45
CA ILE A 25 -12.53 -2.30 0.16
C ILE A 25 -13.62 -2.60 -0.87
N SER A 26 -13.41 -2.12 -2.08
CA SER A 26 -14.19 -2.40 -3.28
C SER A 26 -13.26 -2.59 -4.49
N PRO A 27 -13.77 -2.94 -5.67
CA PRO A 27 -12.94 -3.02 -6.88
C PRO A 27 -12.24 -1.71 -7.27
N GLU A 28 -12.71 -0.56 -6.78
CA GLU A 28 -12.21 0.77 -7.17
C GLU A 28 -11.67 1.59 -5.99
N TYR A 29 -11.80 1.11 -4.76
CA TYR A 29 -11.42 1.87 -3.57
C TYR A 29 -10.94 0.97 -2.45
N ILE A 30 -9.95 1.44 -1.68
CA ILE A 30 -9.53 0.82 -0.44
C ILE A 30 -9.19 1.88 0.62
N HIS A 31 -9.65 1.63 1.84
CA HIS A 31 -9.21 2.31 3.05
C HIS A 31 -8.50 1.31 3.96
N SER A 32 -7.22 1.52 4.18
CA SER A 32 -6.38 0.69 5.04
C SER A 32 -5.72 1.52 6.13
N GLN A 33 -5.18 0.82 7.14
CA GLN A 33 -4.49 1.45 8.28
C GLN A 33 -3.14 0.77 8.52
N LYS A 34 -2.18 1.58 8.98
CA LYS A 34 -0.86 1.17 9.45
C LYS A 34 -0.51 1.83 10.77
N ASP A 35 -0.02 1.04 11.72
CA ASP A 35 0.63 1.50 12.96
C ASP A 35 2.15 1.36 12.78
N MET A 36 2.87 2.47 12.98
CA MET A 36 4.31 2.52 12.85
C MET A 36 5.03 2.63 14.21
N SER A 37 4.30 2.58 15.33
CA SER A 37 4.83 2.86 16.68
C SER A 37 5.99 1.95 17.09
N SER A 38 5.98 0.70 16.66
CA SER A 38 7.04 -0.29 16.92
C SER A 38 7.89 -0.62 15.70
N HIS A 39 7.72 0.11 14.58
CA HIS A 39 8.42 -0.23 13.34
C HIS A 39 9.90 0.15 13.41
N VAL A 40 10.77 -0.75 12.98
CA VAL A 40 12.24 -0.61 13.08
C VAL A 40 12.79 0.65 12.41
N ILE A 41 12.15 1.14 11.35
CA ILE A 41 12.62 2.32 10.60
C ILE A 41 12.46 3.63 11.38
N THR A 42 11.51 3.69 12.31
CA THR A 42 11.22 4.93 13.05
C THR A 42 12.34 5.36 13.97
N GLY A 43 13.10 4.41 14.52
CA GLY A 43 14.26 4.70 15.37
C GLY A 43 15.41 5.39 14.64
N GLY A 44 15.50 5.21 13.31
CA GLY A 44 16.54 5.83 12.47
C GLY A 44 16.10 7.13 11.78
N HIS A 45 14.82 7.43 11.73
CA HIS A 45 14.30 8.57 10.96
C HIS A 45 13.37 9.50 11.79
N PHE A 46 13.89 10.32 12.72
CA PHE A 46 15.26 10.53 13.12
C PHE A 46 15.45 10.17 14.59
N PRO A 47 16.66 9.84 15.07
CA PRO A 47 16.91 9.54 16.47
C PRO A 47 16.46 10.69 17.38
N GLY A 48 15.61 10.40 18.39
CA GLY A 48 15.05 11.37 19.31
C GLY A 48 13.91 12.25 18.78
N ALA A 49 13.63 12.22 17.47
CA ALA A 49 12.52 12.94 16.83
C ALA A 49 11.93 12.12 15.65
N PRO A 50 11.30 10.98 15.93
CA PRO A 50 10.87 10.07 14.89
C PRO A 50 9.70 10.65 14.07
N ILE A 51 9.86 10.59 12.75
CA ILE A 51 8.79 10.82 11.77
C ILE A 51 8.77 9.69 10.76
N VAL A 52 7.61 9.40 10.19
CA VAL A 52 7.50 8.38 9.14
C VAL A 52 8.05 8.95 7.84
N PRO A 53 9.01 8.26 7.18
CA PRO A 53 9.56 8.72 5.91
C PRO A 53 8.48 8.83 4.82
N GLY A 54 8.55 9.87 3.97
CA GLY A 54 7.63 10.01 2.83
C GLY A 54 7.66 8.82 1.88
N ALA A 55 8.83 8.20 1.68
CA ALA A 55 8.97 6.98 0.90
C ALA A 55 8.13 5.82 1.47
N MET A 56 7.98 5.72 2.78
CA MET A 56 7.14 4.70 3.41
C MET A 56 5.66 5.00 3.24
N LEU A 57 5.26 6.27 3.20
CA LEU A 57 3.87 6.65 2.88
C LEU A 57 3.51 6.25 1.45
N GLN A 58 4.43 6.41 0.50
CA GLN A 58 4.26 5.88 -0.87
C GLN A 58 4.10 4.36 -0.85
N GLU A 59 4.94 3.66 -0.12
CA GLU A 59 4.87 2.20 -0.03
C GLU A 59 3.56 1.71 0.60
N MET A 60 3.04 2.38 1.63
CA MET A 60 1.72 2.10 2.21
C MET A 60 0.62 2.21 1.15
N CYS A 61 0.66 3.25 0.30
CA CYS A 61 -0.30 3.43 -0.79
C CYS A 61 -0.17 2.31 -1.84
N THR A 62 1.06 1.95 -2.21
CA THR A 62 1.36 0.88 -3.16
C THR A 62 0.83 -0.46 -2.67
N GLN A 63 1.10 -0.82 -1.41
CA GLN A 63 0.63 -2.08 -0.84
C GLN A 63 -0.88 -2.11 -0.65
N ALA A 64 -1.50 -1.01 -0.24
CA ALA A 64 -2.96 -0.92 -0.17
C ALA A 64 -3.60 -1.16 -1.55
N ALA A 65 -3.09 -0.52 -2.61
CA ALA A 65 -3.51 -0.79 -3.99
C ALA A 65 -3.26 -2.25 -4.40
N GLY A 66 -2.13 -2.83 -3.98
CA GLY A 66 -1.79 -4.24 -4.20
C GLY A 66 -2.82 -5.20 -3.60
N VAL A 67 -3.33 -4.92 -2.39
CA VAL A 67 -4.43 -5.69 -1.78
C VAL A 67 -5.68 -5.67 -2.66
N MET A 68 -6.05 -4.48 -3.16
CA MET A 68 -7.20 -4.32 -4.06
C MET A 68 -7.00 -5.10 -5.37
N ILE A 69 -5.82 -4.98 -6.00
CA ILE A 69 -5.49 -5.72 -7.23
C ILE A 69 -5.61 -7.21 -6.99
N SER A 70 -4.99 -7.73 -5.94
CA SER A 70 -4.99 -9.17 -5.65
C SER A 70 -6.40 -9.70 -5.37
N LYS A 71 -7.25 -8.92 -4.72
CA LYS A 71 -8.60 -9.33 -4.37
C LYS A 71 -9.58 -9.29 -5.54
N PHE A 72 -9.51 -8.27 -6.40
CA PHE A 72 -10.56 -8.01 -7.40
C PHE A 72 -10.06 -8.02 -8.85
N HIS A 73 -8.75 -7.94 -9.06
CA HIS A 73 -8.16 -7.75 -10.39
C HIS A 73 -7.03 -8.75 -10.68
N ALA A 74 -6.86 -9.75 -9.83
CA ALA A 74 -5.94 -10.85 -10.11
C ALA A 74 -6.33 -11.58 -11.40
N PRO A 75 -5.37 -12.09 -12.17
CA PRO A 75 -5.64 -12.84 -13.40
C PRO A 75 -6.20 -14.26 -13.13
N VAL A 76 -6.29 -14.66 -11.88
CA VAL A 76 -6.80 -15.96 -11.41
C VAL A 76 -7.84 -15.75 -10.31
N GLU A 77 -8.80 -16.63 -10.24
CA GLU A 77 -9.76 -16.71 -9.14
C GLU A 77 -9.07 -17.20 -7.87
N ASP A 78 -9.59 -16.80 -6.71
CA ASP A 78 -9.10 -17.21 -5.39
C ASP A 78 -7.58 -17.04 -5.19
N TYR A 79 -7.06 -15.87 -5.63
CA TYR A 79 -5.64 -15.57 -5.48
C TYR A 79 -5.18 -15.66 -4.02
N ASP A 80 -4.10 -16.41 -3.80
CA ASP A 80 -3.45 -16.58 -2.51
C ASP A 80 -1.93 -16.44 -2.71
N SER A 81 -1.32 -15.47 -2.05
CA SER A 81 0.10 -15.14 -2.20
C SER A 81 1.06 -16.28 -1.89
N GLU A 82 0.64 -17.28 -1.11
CA GLU A 82 1.46 -18.43 -0.74
C GLU A 82 1.30 -19.62 -1.69
N LYS A 83 0.12 -19.72 -2.33
CA LYS A 83 -0.28 -20.87 -3.16
C LYS A 83 -0.24 -20.56 -4.65
N THR A 84 -0.66 -19.34 -5.02
CA THR A 84 -0.71 -18.91 -6.42
C THR A 84 0.67 -18.48 -6.87
N LYS A 85 1.22 -19.18 -7.85
CA LYS A 85 2.54 -18.90 -8.43
C LYS A 85 2.39 -18.30 -9.84
N GLY A 86 3.45 -17.68 -10.32
CA GLY A 86 3.53 -17.20 -11.71
C GLY A 86 3.10 -15.75 -11.89
N TYR A 87 2.78 -15.01 -10.81
CA TYR A 87 2.36 -13.61 -10.89
C TYR A 87 3.06 -12.73 -9.85
N ALA A 88 3.48 -11.54 -10.30
CA ALA A 88 3.85 -10.43 -9.44
C ALA A 88 2.81 -9.33 -9.63
N LEU A 89 1.95 -9.16 -8.63
CA LEU A 89 0.83 -8.24 -8.67
C LEU A 89 1.18 -6.91 -8.01
N GLY A 90 0.83 -5.81 -8.65
CA GLY A 90 0.98 -4.48 -8.10
C GLY A 90 2.42 -3.98 -8.03
N VAL A 91 3.26 -4.28 -9.02
CA VAL A 91 4.63 -3.76 -9.11
C VAL A 91 4.58 -2.27 -9.46
N LEU A 92 5.24 -1.42 -8.66
CA LEU A 92 5.30 0.02 -8.88
C LEU A 92 6.10 0.33 -10.15
N SER A 93 5.46 0.94 -11.14
CA SER A 93 6.07 1.30 -12.42
C SER A 93 6.33 2.79 -12.56
N GLU A 94 5.50 3.65 -11.92
CA GLU A 94 5.63 5.10 -12.03
C GLU A 94 5.02 5.81 -10.82
N ILE A 95 5.67 6.86 -10.34
CA ILE A 95 5.08 7.87 -9.47
C ILE A 95 4.87 9.13 -10.30
N LYS A 96 3.62 9.45 -10.62
CA LYS A 96 3.27 10.61 -11.45
C LYS A 96 3.37 11.92 -10.69
N ASN A 97 2.96 11.92 -9.42
CA ASN A 97 3.04 13.06 -8.52
C ASN A 97 3.03 12.59 -7.07
N ALA A 98 3.78 13.26 -6.22
CA ALA A 98 3.75 13.04 -4.77
C ALA A 98 3.95 14.38 -4.07
N LYS A 99 3.02 14.72 -3.17
CA LYS A 99 3.10 15.88 -2.29
C LYS A 99 2.99 15.43 -0.85
N PHE A 100 3.94 15.83 -0.04
CA PHE A 100 3.98 15.60 1.40
C PHE A 100 3.73 16.94 2.09
N VAL A 101 2.54 17.11 2.65
CA VAL A 101 2.05 18.41 3.13
C VAL A 101 2.13 18.54 4.66
N GLY A 102 2.47 17.45 5.35
CA GLY A 102 2.62 17.44 6.80
C GLY A 102 3.46 16.27 7.29
N MET A 103 4.10 16.43 8.45
CA MET A 103 4.83 15.34 9.09
C MET A 103 3.85 14.26 9.58
N THR A 104 4.18 13.01 9.32
CA THR A 104 3.43 11.85 9.81
C THR A 104 4.18 11.25 11.00
N ARG A 105 3.52 11.08 12.12
CA ARG A 105 4.10 10.58 13.37
C ARG A 105 3.92 9.07 13.50
N PRO A 106 4.92 8.35 14.02
CA PRO A 106 4.82 6.89 14.17
C PRO A 106 3.89 6.44 15.32
N ASP A 107 3.65 7.29 16.31
CA ASP A 107 2.88 7.00 17.53
C ASP A 107 1.35 7.09 17.34
N GLN A 108 0.91 7.33 16.13
CA GLN A 108 -0.51 7.42 15.77
C GLN A 108 -0.81 6.58 14.53
N VAL A 109 -2.01 6.02 14.48
CA VAL A 109 -2.47 5.25 13.31
C VAL A 109 -2.52 6.13 12.07
N ILE A 110 -2.05 5.58 10.98
CA ILE A 110 -2.04 6.22 9.66
C ILE A 110 -3.16 5.62 8.83
N ASP A 111 -4.04 6.47 8.29
CA ASP A 111 -5.10 6.10 7.37
C ASP A 111 -4.66 6.30 5.92
N ILE A 112 -4.80 5.27 5.12
CA ILE A 112 -4.43 5.26 3.71
C ILE A 112 -5.69 5.00 2.88
N LYS A 113 -6.07 5.97 2.04
CA LYS A 113 -7.21 5.86 1.13
C LYS A 113 -6.70 5.89 -0.29
N VAL A 114 -6.99 4.83 -1.06
CA VAL A 114 -6.54 4.68 -2.45
C VAL A 114 -7.74 4.45 -3.34
N LYS A 115 -7.75 5.15 -4.48
CA LYS A 115 -8.78 5.03 -5.51
C LYS A 115 -8.14 4.60 -6.83
N LEU A 116 -8.74 3.62 -7.47
CA LEU A 116 -8.43 3.24 -8.85
C LEU A 116 -9.06 4.25 -9.81
N GLU A 117 -8.24 4.93 -10.60
CA GLU A 117 -8.71 5.92 -11.57
C GLU A 117 -8.85 5.33 -12.98
N ASN A 118 -7.96 4.40 -13.33
CA ASN A 118 -7.97 3.78 -14.65
C ASN A 118 -7.32 2.39 -14.61
N LYS A 119 -7.84 1.50 -15.44
CA LYS A 119 -7.27 0.16 -15.66
C LYS A 119 -7.18 -0.13 -17.14
N GLN A 120 -5.98 -0.45 -17.60
CA GLN A 120 -5.72 -0.86 -18.99
C GLN A 120 -4.88 -2.14 -19.01
N ARG A 121 -5.52 -3.28 -19.29
CA ARG A 121 -4.86 -4.61 -19.26
C ARG A 121 -4.23 -4.89 -17.91
N SER A 122 -2.88 -4.93 -17.83
CA SER A 122 -2.10 -5.16 -16.62
C SER A 122 -1.67 -3.89 -15.89
N ARG A 123 -2.05 -2.70 -16.36
CA ARG A 123 -1.70 -1.40 -15.79
C ARG A 123 -2.88 -0.81 -15.02
N PHE A 124 -2.57 -0.22 -13.87
CA PHE A 124 -3.53 0.37 -12.94
C PHE A 124 -3.03 1.72 -12.49
N ASP A 125 -3.80 2.78 -12.75
CA ASP A 125 -3.51 4.14 -12.29
C ASP A 125 -4.30 4.44 -11.03
N PHE A 126 -3.62 4.94 -10.00
CA PHE A 126 -4.20 5.23 -8.70
C PHE A 126 -3.96 6.66 -8.26
N THR A 127 -4.90 7.18 -7.47
CA THR A 127 -4.70 8.32 -6.58
C THR A 127 -4.84 7.86 -5.13
N ALA A 128 -4.04 8.44 -4.25
CA ALA A 128 -4.05 8.12 -2.83
C ALA A 128 -3.94 9.38 -1.99
N VAL A 129 -4.58 9.35 -0.83
CA VAL A 129 -4.40 10.34 0.23
C VAL A 129 -4.09 9.63 1.54
N VAL A 130 -3.07 10.09 2.21
CA VAL A 130 -2.67 9.64 3.54
C VAL A 130 -3.16 10.64 4.57
N PHE A 131 -3.86 10.16 5.60
CA PHE A 131 -4.38 10.97 6.70
C PHE A 131 -3.79 10.51 8.03
N GLN A 132 -3.71 11.46 8.95
CA GLN A 132 -3.45 11.20 10.37
C GLN A 132 -4.15 12.27 11.19
N ASP A 133 -4.92 11.87 12.22
CA ASP A 133 -5.76 12.76 13.02
C ASP A 133 -6.75 13.61 12.20
N GLY A 134 -7.31 13.04 11.14
CA GLY A 134 -8.23 13.72 10.24
C GLY A 134 -7.59 14.73 9.29
N GLU A 135 -6.27 14.95 9.37
CA GLU A 135 -5.53 15.86 8.50
C GLU A 135 -4.80 15.12 7.37
N SER A 136 -4.82 15.66 6.17
CA SER A 136 -4.04 15.14 5.04
C SER A 136 -2.55 15.33 5.29
N ARG A 137 -1.76 14.26 5.13
CA ARG A 137 -0.30 14.25 5.24
C ARG A 137 0.39 14.11 3.90
N ALA A 138 -0.22 13.36 2.99
CA ALA A 138 0.31 13.21 1.63
C ALA A 138 -0.81 12.99 0.62
N ALA A 139 -0.56 13.42 -0.63
CA ALA A 139 -1.38 13.11 -1.79
C ALA A 139 -0.47 12.59 -2.90
N ILE A 140 -0.76 11.42 -3.44
CA ILE A 140 0.14 10.67 -4.32
C ILE A 140 -0.66 10.11 -5.50
N SER A 141 -0.11 10.24 -6.72
CA SER A 141 -0.63 9.60 -7.93
C SER A 141 0.44 8.69 -8.50
N PHE A 142 0.10 7.43 -8.74
CA PHE A 142 1.06 6.41 -9.15
C PHE A 142 0.43 5.35 -10.04
N GLN A 143 1.29 4.56 -10.69
CA GLN A 143 0.88 3.44 -11.53
C GLN A 143 1.50 2.14 -11.04
N LEU A 144 0.69 1.09 -11.01
CA LEU A 144 1.13 -0.28 -10.78
C LEU A 144 0.91 -1.13 -12.02
N VAL A 145 1.72 -2.18 -12.15
CA VAL A 145 1.58 -3.19 -13.21
C VAL A 145 1.59 -4.59 -12.62
N ASN A 146 0.78 -5.47 -13.22
CA ASN A 146 0.89 -6.90 -12.99
C ASN A 146 1.79 -7.51 -14.03
N ILE A 147 2.78 -8.27 -13.61
CA ILE A 147 3.72 -8.96 -14.49
C ILE A 147 3.77 -10.45 -14.17
N PRO A 148 4.05 -11.33 -15.13
CA PRO A 148 4.39 -12.72 -14.87
C PRO A 148 5.65 -12.80 -14.01
N SER A 149 5.68 -13.68 -13.00
CA SER A 149 6.81 -13.76 -12.05
C SER A 149 8.09 -14.35 -12.67
N ASP A 150 8.00 -14.97 -13.84
CA ASP A 150 9.15 -15.44 -14.62
C ASP A 150 9.96 -14.30 -15.28
N LEU A 151 9.44 -13.07 -15.21
CA LEU A 151 10.14 -11.85 -15.66
C LEU A 151 10.88 -11.13 -14.53
N LEU A 152 10.81 -11.64 -13.30
CA LEU A 152 11.55 -11.14 -12.12
C LEU A 152 12.88 -11.94 -11.95
#